data_f07934d39602a6585063c3b1ccf913b7
#
_entry.id   f07934d39602a6585063c3b1ccf913b7
#
_cell.length_a   1.000
_cell.length_b   1.000
_cell.length_c   1.000
_cell.angle_alpha   90.00
_cell.angle_beta   90.00
_cell.angle_gamma   90.00
#
_symmetry.space_group_name_H-M   'P 1'
#
loop_
_entity.id
_entity.type
_entity.pdbx_description
1 polymer ?
#
loop_
_entity_poly.entity_id
_entity_poly.type
_entity_poly.pdbx_seq_one_letter_code
_entity_poly.pdbx_strand_id
1 'polypeptide(L)'
;MLGRAVATVLTLAVGVAVAVAATTAAAAEKSSKAATLNLVAYSTPRPVLTKLIDEFRKTPAGQDITIRASYGASSAQGQAVANGLPADGVILNTGNDINDLVDKGLVSPKWDRQSYNGVVWNSVVVFGLRNGNPKKIKGWNDLTRPGVQVVTVNPFTGGIAKWNILAGYVAQRRLGKTDKQAVNYLRTFYENNVVSQDSSGSNATNTFLSGKGDALLTFESEAINGKIPYVIPRQTMLIDVYIAAIEKSRNKAEWNAFSRFLKTYPAQKILAENGYRPVNERALAEFRKRFPVRPGETTITNKLLGGWRAVDKKWFDPNRSIMQGIEQSLGVSTG
;
A
#
# COMPACT_ATOMS: atom_id res chain seq x y z
N MET A 1 98.60 -58.57 -14.02
CA MET A 1 97.52 -59.55 -14.37
C MET A 1 96.22 -58.88 -14.35
N LEU A 2 95.45 -59.00 -15.37
CA LEU A 2 94.23 -58.33 -15.76
C LEU A 2 93.11 -58.43 -14.75
N GLY A 3 92.37 -57.35 -14.52
CA GLY A 3 91.11 -57.32 -13.88
C GLY A 3 90.23 -56.24 -14.50
N ARG A 4 89.29 -56.65 -15.29
CA ARG A 4 88.41 -55.80 -16.06
C ARG A 4 87.42 -55.12 -15.12
N ALA A 5 87.33 -53.81 -15.21
CA ALA A 5 86.22 -53.05 -14.62
C ALA A 5 85.02 -53.05 -15.56
N VAL A 6 83.89 -53.49 -15.04
CA VAL A 6 82.59 -53.40 -15.71
C VAL A 6 81.87 -52.10 -15.20
N ALA A 7 81.69 -51.16 -16.10
CA ALA A 7 80.89 -49.94 -15.80
C ALA A 7 79.45 -50.26 -15.98
N THR A 8 78.67 -50.14 -14.88
CA THR A 8 77.21 -50.22 -14.90
C THR A 8 76.66 -48.82 -15.09
N VAL A 9 76.01 -48.53 -16.24
CA VAL A 9 75.27 -47.30 -16.51
C VAL A 9 73.94 -47.43 -15.81
N LEU A 10 73.72 -46.52 -14.84
CA LEU A 10 72.41 -46.36 -14.15
C LEU A 10 71.62 -45.31 -14.91
N THR A 11 70.59 -45.71 -15.66
CA THR A 11 69.65 -44.83 -16.32
C THR A 11 68.61 -44.39 -15.30
N LEU A 12 68.64 -43.11 -14.88
CA LEU A 12 67.59 -42.47 -14.07
C LEU A 12 66.43 -42.12 -15.00
N ALA A 13 65.32 -42.85 -14.87
CA ALA A 13 64.04 -42.47 -15.44
C ALA A 13 63.36 -41.48 -14.51
N VAL A 14 63.34 -40.18 -14.90
CA VAL A 14 62.56 -39.16 -14.21
C VAL A 14 61.08 -39.28 -14.65
N GLY A 15 60.28 -39.89 -13.82
CA GLY A 15 58.81 -39.94 -13.99
C GLY A 15 58.21 -38.62 -13.54
N VAL A 16 57.80 -37.78 -14.50
CA VAL A 16 57.00 -36.60 -14.21
C VAL A 16 55.57 -37.08 -13.95
N ALA A 17 55.18 -37.15 -12.68
CA ALA A 17 53.78 -37.34 -12.28
C ALA A 17 53.05 -36.00 -12.40
N VAL A 18 52.28 -35.82 -13.49
CA VAL A 18 51.36 -34.72 -13.62
C VAL A 18 50.13 -35.03 -12.73
N ALA A 19 50.13 -34.47 -11.53
CA ALA A 19 48.96 -34.46 -10.70
C ALA A 19 47.92 -33.49 -11.30
N VAL A 20 46.94 -34.04 -12.03
CA VAL A 20 45.73 -33.29 -12.42
C VAL A 20 44.89 -33.16 -11.15
N ALA A 21 45.01 -32.01 -10.47
CA ALA A 21 44.10 -31.60 -9.43
C ALA A 21 42.78 -31.24 -10.11
N ALA A 22 41.88 -32.21 -10.18
CA ALA A 22 40.48 -31.96 -10.49
C ALA A 22 39.88 -31.14 -9.32
N THR A 23 39.92 -29.82 -9.45
CA THR A 23 39.09 -28.96 -8.58
C THR A 23 37.64 -29.16 -8.97
N THR A 24 36.99 -30.14 -8.35
CA THR A 24 35.54 -30.19 -8.27
C THR A 24 35.10 -28.98 -7.45
N ALA A 25 34.80 -27.90 -8.13
CA ALA A 25 34.00 -26.82 -7.56
C ALA A 25 32.63 -27.44 -7.25
N ALA A 26 32.46 -27.95 -6.04
CA ALA A 26 31.18 -28.27 -5.49
C ALA A 26 30.45 -26.89 -5.43
N ALA A 27 29.70 -26.61 -6.49
CA ALA A 27 28.62 -25.62 -6.40
C ALA A 27 27.74 -26.16 -5.26
N ALA A 28 27.87 -25.54 -4.09
CA ALA A 28 26.93 -25.73 -3.02
C ALA A 28 25.57 -25.33 -3.59
N GLU A 29 24.80 -26.30 -4.08
CA GLU A 29 23.36 -26.11 -4.26
C GLU A 29 22.84 -25.62 -2.89
N LYS A 30 22.66 -24.32 -2.76
CA LYS A 30 21.82 -23.77 -1.72
C LYS A 30 20.45 -24.39 -1.97
N SER A 31 20.19 -25.51 -1.31
CA SER A 31 18.82 -25.98 -1.12
C SER A 31 18.06 -24.82 -0.49
N SER A 32 17.45 -24.01 -1.33
CA SER A 32 16.61 -22.90 -0.87
C SER A 32 15.39 -23.57 -0.25
N LYS A 33 15.40 -23.64 1.08
CA LYS A 33 14.25 -24.11 1.83
C LYS A 33 13.08 -23.22 1.43
N ALA A 34 12.05 -23.80 0.80
CA ALA A 34 10.87 -23.07 0.37
C ALA A 34 10.37 -22.18 1.53
N ALA A 35 10.45 -20.87 1.36
CA ALA A 35 10.04 -19.93 2.39
C ALA A 35 8.55 -19.58 2.25
N THR A 36 7.89 -19.37 3.37
CA THR A 36 6.51 -18.86 3.38
C THR A 36 6.51 -17.46 3.97
N LEU A 37 6.10 -16.47 3.18
CA LEU A 37 5.88 -15.10 3.61
C LEU A 37 4.41 -14.90 3.98
N ASN A 38 4.16 -14.28 5.12
CA ASN A 38 2.85 -13.81 5.55
C ASN A 38 2.72 -12.31 5.23
N LEU A 39 1.98 -11.99 4.18
CA LEU A 39 1.64 -10.63 3.80
C LEU A 39 0.33 -10.23 4.47
N VAL A 40 0.30 -9.09 5.15
CA VAL A 40 -0.92 -8.48 5.65
C VAL A 40 -1.20 -7.21 4.86
N ALA A 41 -2.35 -7.11 4.21
CA ALA A 41 -2.66 -6.00 3.32
C ALA A 41 -4.12 -5.54 3.44
N TYR A 42 -4.37 -4.29 3.05
CA TYR A 42 -5.76 -3.85 2.91
C TYR A 42 -6.45 -4.55 1.72
N SER A 43 -7.80 -4.61 1.74
CA SER A 43 -8.54 -5.56 0.91
C SER A 43 -8.64 -5.20 -0.57
N THR A 44 -8.75 -3.91 -0.91
CA THR A 44 -9.09 -3.50 -2.27
C THR A 44 -8.04 -3.86 -3.34
N PRO A 45 -6.71 -3.89 -3.06
CA PRO A 45 -5.72 -4.32 -4.03
C PRO A 45 -5.58 -5.84 -4.16
N ARG A 46 -6.40 -6.64 -3.48
CA ARG A 46 -6.30 -8.11 -3.54
C ARG A 46 -6.18 -8.65 -4.97
N PRO A 47 -7.00 -8.22 -5.97
CA PRO A 47 -6.89 -8.77 -7.33
C PRO A 47 -5.55 -8.46 -7.99
N VAL A 48 -5.02 -7.23 -7.85
CA VAL A 48 -3.73 -6.86 -8.44
C VAL A 48 -2.57 -7.45 -7.67
N LEU A 49 -2.65 -7.56 -6.33
CA LEU A 49 -1.62 -8.22 -5.53
C LEU A 49 -1.51 -9.70 -5.85
N THR A 50 -2.63 -10.40 -6.14
CA THR A 50 -2.60 -11.78 -6.61
C THR A 50 -1.80 -11.89 -7.91
N LYS A 51 -2.08 -11.04 -8.90
CA LYS A 51 -1.29 -10.99 -10.15
C LYS A 51 0.20 -10.72 -9.90
N LEU A 52 0.51 -9.78 -9.02
CA LEU A 52 1.90 -9.42 -8.70
C LEU A 52 2.63 -10.56 -7.95
N ILE A 53 1.95 -11.28 -7.09
CA ILE A 53 2.50 -12.46 -6.42
C ILE A 53 2.80 -13.56 -7.45
N ASP A 54 1.89 -13.79 -8.40
CA ASP A 54 2.10 -14.78 -9.47
C ASP A 54 3.28 -14.37 -10.38
N GLU A 55 3.42 -13.08 -10.72
CA GLU A 55 4.57 -12.61 -11.50
C GLU A 55 5.88 -12.66 -10.69
N PHE A 56 5.85 -12.35 -9.40
CA PHE A 56 7.02 -12.49 -8.54
C PHE A 56 7.53 -13.93 -8.51
N ARG A 57 6.63 -14.91 -8.41
CA ARG A 57 6.98 -16.35 -8.39
C ARG A 57 7.65 -16.84 -9.67
N LYS A 58 7.51 -16.13 -10.79
CA LYS A 58 8.21 -16.43 -12.05
C LYS A 58 9.64 -15.90 -12.06
N THR A 59 10.02 -15.06 -11.11
CA THR A 59 11.38 -14.51 -11.02
C THR A 59 12.31 -15.46 -10.27
N PRO A 60 13.63 -15.43 -10.55
CA PRO A 60 14.60 -16.24 -9.79
C PRO A 60 14.58 -15.97 -8.27
N ALA A 61 14.17 -14.75 -7.87
CA ALA A 61 14.10 -14.38 -6.45
C ALA A 61 12.81 -14.86 -5.77
N GLY A 62 11.78 -15.20 -6.53
CA GLY A 62 10.45 -15.54 -6.02
C GLY A 62 10.03 -17.00 -6.20
N GLN A 63 10.72 -17.78 -7.06
CA GLN A 63 10.30 -19.15 -7.45
C GLN A 63 10.13 -20.11 -6.26
N ASP A 64 10.92 -19.95 -5.19
CA ASP A 64 10.89 -20.79 -3.99
C ASP A 64 10.14 -20.14 -2.83
N ILE A 65 9.43 -19.04 -3.09
CA ILE A 65 8.70 -18.27 -2.07
C ILE A 65 7.19 -18.46 -2.25
N THR A 66 6.54 -18.96 -1.21
CA THR A 66 5.08 -18.98 -1.12
C THR A 66 4.61 -17.75 -0.33
N ILE A 67 3.73 -16.93 -0.89
CA ILE A 67 3.15 -15.79 -0.19
C ILE A 67 1.72 -16.12 0.23
N ARG A 68 1.47 -16.11 1.55
CA ARG A 68 0.14 -16.19 2.16
C ARG A 68 -0.30 -14.79 2.52
N ALA A 69 -1.43 -14.35 1.99
CA ALA A 69 -1.90 -12.98 2.20
C ALA A 69 -3.21 -12.95 3.00
N SER A 70 -3.23 -12.11 4.06
CA SER A 70 -4.42 -11.73 4.80
C SER A 70 -4.89 -10.36 4.32
N TYR A 71 -6.19 -10.25 4.06
CA TYR A 71 -6.80 -9.03 3.53
C TYR A 71 -7.96 -8.57 4.39
N GLY A 72 -8.02 -7.27 4.68
CA GLY A 72 -9.10 -6.66 5.47
C GLY A 72 -9.10 -5.14 5.36
N ALA A 73 -9.82 -4.46 6.23
CA ALA A 73 -9.74 -3.00 6.35
C ALA A 73 -8.35 -2.59 6.87
N SER A 74 -7.76 -1.51 6.34
CA SER A 74 -6.35 -1.15 6.58
C SER A 74 -6.02 -1.03 8.08
N SER A 75 -6.79 -0.20 8.80
CA SER A 75 -6.52 0.01 10.23
C SER A 75 -6.78 -1.26 11.05
N ALA A 76 -7.82 -2.03 10.71
CA ALA A 76 -8.09 -3.32 11.36
C ALA A 76 -6.96 -4.34 11.11
N GLN A 77 -6.36 -4.36 9.92
CA GLN A 77 -5.21 -5.22 9.62
C GLN A 77 -3.96 -4.78 10.39
N GLY A 78 -3.70 -3.47 10.48
CA GLY A 78 -2.63 -2.92 11.31
C GLY A 78 -2.80 -3.32 12.78
N GLN A 79 -4.00 -3.15 13.33
CA GLN A 79 -4.34 -3.56 14.70
C GLN A 79 -4.21 -5.07 14.92
N ALA A 80 -4.64 -5.90 13.95
CA ALA A 80 -4.48 -7.35 14.04
C ALA A 80 -3.01 -7.76 14.14
N VAL A 81 -2.11 -7.13 13.35
CA VAL A 81 -0.65 -7.35 13.45
C VAL A 81 -0.14 -6.86 14.80
N ALA A 82 -0.58 -5.69 15.26
CA ALA A 82 -0.23 -5.16 16.58
C ALA A 82 -0.64 -6.08 17.74
N ASN A 83 -1.69 -6.88 17.52
CA ASN A 83 -2.24 -7.85 18.47
C ASN A 83 -1.76 -9.30 18.22
N GLY A 84 -0.75 -9.50 17.36
CA GLY A 84 -0.07 -10.79 17.18
C GLY A 84 -0.44 -11.59 15.94
N LEU A 85 -1.22 -11.04 14.98
CA LEU A 85 -1.39 -11.70 13.69
C LEU A 85 -0.02 -11.89 13.02
N PRO A 86 0.39 -13.12 12.67
CA PRO A 86 1.68 -13.37 12.05
C PRO A 86 1.82 -12.61 10.73
N ALA A 87 2.88 -11.83 10.60
CA ALA A 87 3.22 -11.08 9.40
C ALA A 87 4.73 -11.01 9.21
N ASP A 88 5.19 -11.05 7.97
CA ASP A 88 6.56 -10.75 7.57
C ASP A 88 6.65 -9.31 7.06
N GLY A 89 5.55 -8.79 6.58
CA GLY A 89 5.39 -7.40 6.23
C GLY A 89 3.96 -7.01 5.91
N VAL A 90 3.75 -5.71 5.79
CA VAL A 90 2.42 -5.12 5.62
C VAL A 90 2.37 -4.20 4.40
N ILE A 91 1.19 -4.10 3.78
CA ILE A 91 0.83 -3.09 2.78
C ILE A 91 -0.45 -2.41 3.26
N LEU A 92 -0.33 -1.19 3.78
CA LEU A 92 -1.42 -0.43 4.41
C LEU A 92 -1.59 0.93 3.73
N ASN A 93 -2.79 1.46 3.74
CA ASN A 93 -3.11 2.67 3.00
C ASN A 93 -3.10 3.96 3.83
N THR A 94 -2.58 3.92 5.06
CA THR A 94 -2.25 5.11 5.85
C THR A 94 -0.93 4.92 6.58
N GLY A 95 -0.13 5.99 6.67
CA GLY A 95 1.10 5.98 7.46
C GLY A 95 0.83 5.90 8.97
N ASN A 96 -0.39 6.23 9.40
CA ASN A 96 -0.82 6.04 10.78
C ASN A 96 -0.80 4.59 11.19
N ASP A 97 -1.42 3.71 10.38
CA ASP A 97 -1.43 2.27 10.64
C ASP A 97 0.00 1.70 10.74
N ILE A 98 0.97 2.26 10.00
CA ILE A 98 2.39 1.88 10.11
C ILE A 98 3.01 2.46 11.40
N ASN A 99 2.69 3.72 11.76
CA ASN A 99 3.19 4.36 12.98
C ASN A 99 2.75 3.61 14.23
N ASP A 100 1.53 3.08 14.28
CA ASP A 100 1.03 2.26 15.38
C ASP A 100 1.88 0.99 15.56
N LEU A 101 2.32 0.38 14.45
CA LEU A 101 3.24 -0.76 14.48
C LEU A 101 4.66 -0.34 14.92
N VAL A 102 5.11 0.87 14.56
CA VAL A 102 6.38 1.45 15.05
C VAL A 102 6.31 1.64 16.55
N ASP A 103 5.25 2.22 17.08
CA ASP A 103 5.07 2.50 18.51
C ASP A 103 5.00 1.19 19.34
N LYS A 104 4.60 0.07 18.71
CA LYS A 104 4.67 -1.28 19.29
C LYS A 104 6.02 -1.98 19.09
N GLY A 105 6.99 -1.36 18.45
CA GLY A 105 8.30 -1.96 18.14
C GLY A 105 8.26 -3.10 17.14
N LEU A 106 7.21 -3.19 16.33
CA LEU A 106 7.02 -4.22 15.31
C LEU A 106 7.58 -3.80 13.94
N VAL A 107 7.64 -2.50 13.67
CA VAL A 107 8.19 -1.89 12.46
C VAL A 107 9.27 -0.91 12.84
N SER A 108 10.32 -0.80 12.02
CA SER A 108 11.41 0.17 12.24
C SER A 108 10.91 1.62 12.19
N PRO A 109 11.36 2.50 13.09
CA PRO A 109 11.06 3.93 12.98
C PRO A 109 11.68 4.59 11.72
N LYS A 110 12.52 3.86 11.00
CA LYS A 110 13.13 4.28 9.73
C LYS A 110 12.46 3.65 8.50
N TRP A 111 11.27 3.13 8.64
CA TRP A 111 10.55 2.41 7.59
C TRP A 111 10.34 3.23 6.30
N ASP A 112 10.23 4.54 6.42
CA ASP A 112 10.05 5.50 5.33
C ASP A 112 11.38 5.95 4.67
N ARG A 113 12.56 5.52 5.18
CA ARG A 113 13.86 5.84 4.58
C ARG A 113 14.26 4.95 3.41
N GLN A 114 13.40 4.04 3.02
CA GLN A 114 13.57 3.23 1.82
C GLN A 114 13.16 4.01 0.54
N SER A 115 13.41 3.42 -0.64
CA SER A 115 13.01 4.03 -1.92
C SER A 115 11.52 4.41 -1.93
N TYR A 116 11.23 5.56 -2.50
CA TYR A 116 9.89 6.16 -2.56
C TYR A 116 9.26 6.42 -1.17
N ASN A 117 10.08 6.66 -0.15
CA ASN A 117 9.64 6.92 1.24
C ASN A 117 8.69 5.85 1.79
N GLY A 118 8.93 4.58 1.45
CA GLY A 118 8.05 3.48 1.83
C GLY A 118 6.74 3.41 1.07
N VAL A 119 6.52 4.25 0.07
CA VAL A 119 5.33 4.19 -0.79
C VAL A 119 5.53 3.13 -1.87
N VAL A 120 4.51 2.33 -2.13
CA VAL A 120 4.53 1.27 -3.13
C VAL A 120 3.68 1.59 -4.36
N TRP A 121 2.61 2.36 -4.21
CA TRP A 121 1.82 3.01 -5.26
C TRP A 121 1.03 4.17 -4.69
N ASN A 122 0.47 4.98 -5.57
CA ASN A 122 -0.40 6.07 -5.21
C ASN A 122 -1.83 5.89 -5.76
N SER A 123 -2.75 6.70 -5.26
CA SER A 123 -4.09 6.92 -5.79
C SER A 123 -4.51 8.36 -5.51
N VAL A 124 -5.75 8.72 -5.81
CA VAL A 124 -6.38 9.98 -5.37
C VAL A 124 -7.78 9.71 -4.88
N VAL A 125 -8.29 10.58 -4.01
CA VAL A 125 -9.70 10.55 -3.60
C VAL A 125 -10.57 11.00 -4.77
N VAL A 126 -11.59 10.19 -5.07
CA VAL A 126 -12.57 10.44 -6.12
C VAL A 126 -14.00 10.27 -5.60
N PHE A 127 -14.95 10.79 -6.35
CA PHE A 127 -16.37 10.51 -6.17
C PHE A 127 -16.80 9.50 -7.23
N GLY A 128 -17.02 8.23 -6.83
CA GLY A 128 -17.73 7.26 -7.64
C GLY A 128 -19.18 7.68 -7.77
N LEU A 129 -19.75 7.59 -8.96
CA LEU A 129 -21.04 8.16 -9.29
C LEU A 129 -21.97 7.15 -9.97
N ARG A 130 -23.26 7.38 -9.92
CA ARG A 130 -24.23 6.66 -10.75
C ARG A 130 -24.02 6.99 -12.21
N ASN A 131 -24.37 6.08 -13.11
CA ASN A 131 -24.33 6.28 -14.55
C ASN A 131 -25.05 7.57 -14.94
N GLY A 132 -24.42 8.40 -15.77
CA GLY A 132 -24.96 9.69 -16.21
C GLY A 132 -24.93 10.79 -15.15
N ASN A 133 -24.45 10.53 -13.93
CA ASN A 133 -24.35 11.50 -12.83
C ASN A 133 -25.65 12.33 -12.64
N PRO A 134 -26.79 11.70 -12.32
CA PRO A 134 -28.09 12.35 -12.29
C PRO A 134 -28.16 13.49 -11.26
N LYS A 135 -27.36 13.42 -10.20
CA LYS A 135 -27.25 14.49 -9.19
C LYS A 135 -26.26 15.60 -9.57
N LYS A 136 -25.61 15.52 -10.74
CA LYS A 136 -24.66 16.53 -11.24
C LYS A 136 -23.56 16.88 -10.23
N ILE A 137 -23.01 15.84 -9.55
CA ILE A 137 -21.95 15.98 -8.54
C ILE A 137 -20.61 16.20 -9.25
N LYS A 138 -19.92 17.32 -8.94
CA LYS A 138 -18.64 17.70 -9.54
C LYS A 138 -17.57 18.06 -8.49
N GLY A 139 -17.99 18.49 -7.32
CA GLY A 139 -17.09 18.98 -6.26
C GLY A 139 -17.65 18.75 -4.86
N TRP A 140 -16.85 19.07 -3.87
CA TRP A 140 -17.16 18.80 -2.46
C TRP A 140 -18.45 19.45 -2.00
N ASN A 141 -18.77 20.68 -2.45
CA ASN A 141 -20.00 21.36 -2.05
C ASN A 141 -21.26 20.69 -2.60
N ASP A 142 -21.14 19.91 -3.68
CA ASP A 142 -22.28 19.19 -4.22
C ASP A 142 -22.70 18.01 -3.31
N LEU A 143 -21.76 17.47 -2.52
CA LEU A 143 -22.03 16.36 -1.61
C LEU A 143 -22.90 16.74 -0.41
N THR A 144 -22.97 18.05 -0.07
CA THR A 144 -23.78 18.55 1.05
C THR A 144 -25.13 19.13 0.61
N ARG A 145 -25.48 18.99 -0.67
CA ARG A 145 -26.82 19.43 -1.15
C ARG A 145 -27.93 18.53 -0.57
N PRO A 146 -29.10 19.11 -0.26
CA PRO A 146 -30.25 18.33 0.18
C PRO A 146 -30.59 17.18 -0.78
N GLY A 147 -30.84 16.00 -0.23
CA GLY A 147 -31.21 14.81 -1.00
C GLY A 147 -30.09 14.15 -1.77
N VAL A 148 -28.82 14.56 -1.58
CA VAL A 148 -27.64 13.80 -2.04
C VAL A 148 -27.26 12.79 -0.96
N GLN A 149 -27.13 11.54 -1.34
CA GLN A 149 -26.78 10.43 -0.47
C GLN A 149 -25.37 9.91 -0.79
N VAL A 150 -24.54 9.77 0.23
CA VAL A 150 -23.14 9.37 0.08
C VAL A 150 -22.83 8.12 0.88
N VAL A 151 -22.16 7.17 0.22
CA VAL A 151 -21.55 5.99 0.84
C VAL A 151 -20.07 6.27 1.10
N THR A 152 -19.61 5.96 2.29
CA THR A 152 -18.20 6.08 2.68
C THR A 152 -17.81 4.93 3.60
N VAL A 153 -16.66 5.04 4.26
CA VAL A 153 -16.11 4.04 5.17
C VAL A 153 -15.98 4.65 6.56
N ASN A 154 -16.11 3.84 7.61
CA ASN A 154 -15.86 4.27 8.98
C ASN A 154 -14.35 4.57 9.18
N PRO A 155 -13.96 5.76 9.67
CA PRO A 155 -12.56 6.18 9.78
C PRO A 155 -11.75 5.44 10.84
N PHE A 156 -12.42 4.73 11.76
CA PHE A 156 -11.75 3.96 12.80
C PHE A 156 -11.49 2.51 12.40
N THR A 157 -12.08 2.03 11.30
CA THR A 157 -11.82 0.70 10.75
C THR A 157 -11.07 0.72 9.42
N GLY A 158 -11.38 1.67 8.53
CA GLY A 158 -10.85 1.70 7.18
C GLY A 158 -10.07 2.96 6.85
N GLY A 159 -8.78 2.84 6.57
CA GLY A 159 -7.90 3.97 6.25
C GLY A 159 -8.34 4.84 5.08
N ILE A 160 -9.13 4.30 4.12
CA ILE A 160 -9.70 5.08 3.01
C ILE A 160 -10.56 6.26 3.50
N ALA A 161 -11.31 6.07 4.59
CA ALA A 161 -12.12 7.14 5.17
C ALA A 161 -11.28 8.30 5.71
N LYS A 162 -10.10 7.99 6.28
CA LYS A 162 -9.16 9.03 6.74
C LYS A 162 -8.78 9.96 5.59
N TRP A 163 -8.46 9.41 4.43
CA TRP A 163 -8.15 10.20 3.24
C TRP A 163 -9.35 11.00 2.72
N ASN A 164 -10.55 10.41 2.71
CA ASN A 164 -11.78 11.08 2.28
C ASN A 164 -12.10 12.30 3.15
N ILE A 165 -11.98 12.16 4.47
CA ILE A 165 -12.19 13.22 5.45
C ILE A 165 -11.18 14.35 5.26
N LEU A 166 -9.89 14.01 5.15
CA LEU A 166 -8.82 14.98 4.95
C LEU A 166 -8.98 15.72 3.62
N ALA A 167 -9.41 15.02 2.55
CA ALA A 167 -9.67 15.65 1.25
C ALA A 167 -10.81 16.65 1.33
N GLY A 168 -11.91 16.31 2.01
CA GLY A 168 -13.03 17.23 2.27
C GLY A 168 -12.60 18.47 3.07
N TYR A 169 -11.87 18.26 4.16
CA TYR A 169 -11.33 19.34 4.98
C TYR A 169 -10.41 20.27 4.17
N VAL A 170 -9.41 19.72 3.48
CA VAL A 170 -8.46 20.50 2.68
C VAL A 170 -9.18 21.26 1.57
N ALA A 171 -10.19 20.65 0.95
CA ALA A 171 -11.00 21.33 -0.07
C ALA A 171 -11.65 22.59 0.48
N GLN A 172 -12.27 22.52 1.66
CA GLN A 172 -12.89 23.69 2.30
C GLN A 172 -11.85 24.74 2.70
N ARG A 173 -10.69 24.34 3.24
CA ARG A 173 -9.60 25.26 3.58
C ARG A 173 -9.06 26.00 2.34
N ARG A 174 -8.94 25.31 1.20
CA ARG A 174 -8.52 25.92 -0.08
C ARG A 174 -9.57 26.82 -0.72
N LEU A 175 -10.84 26.69 -0.32
CA LEU A 175 -11.91 27.63 -0.65
C LEU A 175 -11.94 28.85 0.29
N GLY A 176 -10.93 29.05 1.14
CA GLY A 176 -10.82 30.18 2.05
C GLY A 176 -11.59 30.03 3.36
N LYS A 177 -12.18 28.86 3.64
CA LYS A 177 -12.88 28.62 4.91
C LYS A 177 -11.90 28.53 6.08
N THR A 178 -12.31 29.03 7.24
CA THR A 178 -11.55 28.85 8.49
C THR A 178 -11.51 27.37 8.90
N ASP A 179 -10.65 27.01 9.85
CA ASP A 179 -10.60 25.65 10.41
C ASP A 179 -11.96 25.20 10.94
N LYS A 180 -12.61 26.05 11.76
CA LYS A 180 -13.95 25.80 12.32
C LYS A 180 -15.01 25.58 11.23
N GLN A 181 -15.00 26.38 10.18
CA GLN A 181 -15.94 26.23 9.06
C GLN A 181 -15.70 24.96 8.26
N ALA A 182 -14.44 24.54 8.06
CA ALA A 182 -14.11 23.32 7.36
C ALA A 182 -14.49 22.07 8.19
N VAL A 183 -14.29 22.11 9.51
CA VAL A 183 -14.78 21.06 10.42
C VAL A 183 -16.31 21.00 10.43
N ASN A 184 -16.99 22.16 10.48
CA ASN A 184 -18.46 22.19 10.45
C ASN A 184 -19.02 21.65 9.12
N TYR A 185 -18.34 21.90 7.99
CA TYR A 185 -18.69 21.27 6.72
C TYR A 185 -18.68 19.73 6.82
N LEU A 186 -17.65 19.14 7.44
CA LEU A 186 -17.58 17.69 7.62
C LEU A 186 -18.71 17.20 8.54
N ARG A 187 -18.97 17.89 9.64
CA ARG A 187 -20.07 17.55 10.53
C ARG A 187 -21.41 17.51 9.77
N THR A 188 -21.76 18.60 9.08
CA THR A 188 -23.00 18.70 8.28
C THR A 188 -23.06 17.61 7.20
N PHE A 189 -21.93 17.32 6.54
CA PHE A 189 -21.83 16.27 5.53
C PHE A 189 -22.15 14.89 6.13
N TYR A 190 -21.55 14.56 7.26
CA TYR A 190 -21.77 13.28 7.93
C TYR A 190 -23.20 13.16 8.50
N GLU A 191 -23.72 14.22 9.10
CA GLU A 191 -25.06 14.26 9.69
C GLU A 191 -26.18 14.14 8.64
N ASN A 192 -26.05 14.78 7.48
CA ASN A 192 -27.16 14.95 6.55
C ASN A 192 -27.06 14.15 5.25
N ASN A 193 -25.87 13.73 4.85
CA ASN A 193 -25.63 13.19 3.52
C ASN A 193 -25.00 11.78 3.53
N VAL A 194 -24.29 11.38 4.59
CA VAL A 194 -23.70 10.04 4.68
C VAL A 194 -24.79 9.05 5.07
N VAL A 195 -25.10 8.10 4.18
CA VAL A 195 -26.16 7.09 4.38
C VAL A 195 -25.58 5.70 4.68
N SER A 196 -24.28 5.53 4.56
CA SER A 196 -23.58 4.31 4.94
C SER A 196 -22.11 4.60 5.25
N GLN A 197 -21.66 4.02 6.36
CA GLN A 197 -20.25 3.99 6.76
C GLN A 197 -19.83 2.52 6.90
N ASP A 198 -19.34 1.95 5.80
CA ASP A 198 -18.98 0.55 5.77
C ASP A 198 -17.62 0.31 6.47
N SER A 199 -17.35 -0.93 6.87
CA SER A 199 -16.12 -1.28 7.61
C SER A 199 -14.85 -1.25 6.75
N SER A 200 -14.98 -1.32 5.42
CA SER A 200 -13.85 -1.32 4.47
C SER A 200 -14.22 -0.71 3.13
N GLY A 201 -13.22 -0.31 2.33
CA GLY A 201 -13.42 0.19 0.97
C GLY A 201 -14.13 -0.83 0.06
N SER A 202 -13.79 -2.12 0.17
CA SER A 202 -14.46 -3.18 -0.58
C SER A 202 -15.94 -3.28 -0.23
N ASN A 203 -16.28 -3.19 1.06
CA ASN A 203 -17.68 -3.22 1.51
C ASN A 203 -18.45 -2.00 1.04
N ALA A 204 -17.87 -0.79 1.15
CA ALA A 204 -18.48 0.45 0.66
C ALA A 204 -18.73 0.40 -0.85
N THR A 205 -17.78 -0.16 -1.62
CA THR A 205 -17.95 -0.39 -3.06
C THR A 205 -19.12 -1.31 -3.34
N ASN A 206 -19.24 -2.43 -2.63
CA ASN A 206 -20.35 -3.37 -2.76
C ASN A 206 -21.69 -2.74 -2.37
N THR A 207 -21.73 -1.99 -1.28
CA THR A 207 -22.92 -1.23 -0.83
C THR A 207 -23.35 -0.23 -1.90
N PHE A 208 -22.41 0.49 -2.49
CA PHE A 208 -22.72 1.38 -3.60
C PHE A 208 -23.24 0.62 -4.82
N LEU A 209 -22.55 -0.42 -5.27
CA LEU A 209 -22.94 -1.21 -6.45
C LEU A 209 -24.30 -1.89 -6.27
N SER A 210 -24.71 -2.23 -5.04
CA SER A 210 -26.06 -2.75 -4.73
C SER A 210 -27.17 -1.72 -4.79
N GLY A 211 -26.87 -0.44 -5.12
CA GLY A 211 -27.87 0.59 -5.37
C GLY A 211 -27.97 1.67 -4.27
N LYS A 212 -27.23 1.59 -3.15
CA LYS A 212 -27.29 2.57 -2.07
C LYS A 212 -26.45 3.81 -2.37
N GLY A 213 -27.01 5.01 -2.13
CA GLY A 213 -26.32 6.30 -2.31
C GLY A 213 -26.22 6.79 -3.76
N ASP A 214 -26.02 8.06 -3.94
CA ASP A 214 -25.79 8.75 -5.22
C ASP A 214 -24.30 8.85 -5.56
N ALA A 215 -23.46 8.91 -4.51
CA ALA A 215 -22.01 8.98 -4.61
C ALA A 215 -21.32 8.02 -3.64
N LEU A 216 -20.14 7.56 -4.04
CA LEU A 216 -19.20 6.78 -3.23
C LEU A 216 -17.92 7.59 -3.06
N LEU A 217 -17.52 7.92 -1.83
CA LEU A 217 -16.17 8.44 -1.58
C LEU A 217 -15.18 7.28 -1.56
N THR A 218 -14.27 7.26 -2.54
CA THR A 218 -13.36 6.13 -2.74
C THR A 218 -12.03 6.55 -3.36
N PHE A 219 -11.15 5.58 -3.61
CA PHE A 219 -9.92 5.77 -4.35
C PHE A 219 -10.15 5.61 -5.85
N GLU A 220 -9.38 6.33 -6.67
CA GLU A 220 -9.42 6.22 -8.13
C GLU A 220 -9.25 4.77 -8.59
N SER A 221 -8.31 4.03 -7.98
CA SER A 221 -8.08 2.62 -8.28
C SER A 221 -9.31 1.73 -8.04
N GLU A 222 -10.08 2.02 -7.00
CA GLU A 222 -11.29 1.26 -6.67
C GLU A 222 -12.43 1.57 -7.64
N ALA A 223 -12.61 2.84 -7.99
CA ALA A 223 -13.59 3.24 -9.00
C ALA A 223 -13.28 2.59 -10.36
N ILE A 224 -12.01 2.59 -10.78
CA ILE A 224 -11.57 1.94 -12.03
C ILE A 224 -11.84 0.43 -11.99
N ASN A 225 -11.43 -0.26 -10.92
CA ASN A 225 -11.58 -1.70 -10.80
C ASN A 225 -13.05 -2.13 -10.65
N GLY A 226 -13.86 -1.32 -9.98
CA GLY A 226 -15.30 -1.49 -9.85
C GLY A 226 -16.10 -1.08 -11.10
N LYS A 227 -15.42 -0.54 -12.13
CA LYS A 227 -16.07 0.02 -13.34
C LYS A 227 -17.11 1.07 -13.00
N ILE A 228 -16.89 1.83 -11.94
CA ILE A 228 -17.78 2.88 -11.45
C ILE A 228 -17.40 4.19 -12.15
N PRO A 229 -18.32 4.88 -12.84
CA PRO A 229 -18.09 6.23 -13.32
C PRO A 229 -17.65 7.13 -12.16
N TYR A 230 -16.64 7.95 -12.38
CA TYR A 230 -16.13 8.80 -11.30
C TYR A 230 -15.71 10.18 -11.78
N VAL A 231 -15.64 11.09 -10.85
CA VAL A 231 -15.04 12.42 -11.01
C VAL A 231 -13.93 12.60 -9.99
N ILE A 232 -12.80 13.16 -10.44
CA ILE A 232 -11.75 13.62 -9.55
C ILE A 232 -12.07 15.08 -9.22
N PRO A 233 -12.43 15.44 -7.97
CA PRO A 233 -12.72 16.82 -7.60
C PRO A 233 -11.47 17.68 -7.78
N ARG A 234 -11.67 19.00 -8.02
CA ARG A 234 -10.54 19.93 -8.23
C ARG A 234 -9.55 19.90 -7.07
N GLN A 235 -10.05 19.85 -5.83
CA GLN A 235 -9.24 19.65 -4.63
C GLN A 235 -9.37 18.20 -4.21
N THR A 236 -8.25 17.47 -4.21
CA THR A 236 -8.19 16.09 -3.80
C THR A 236 -6.91 15.79 -3.01
N MET A 237 -6.85 14.65 -2.36
CA MET A 237 -5.65 14.14 -1.72
C MET A 237 -4.93 13.16 -2.65
N LEU A 238 -3.60 13.32 -2.76
CA LEU A 238 -2.74 12.25 -3.24
C LEU A 238 -2.57 11.25 -2.10
N ILE A 239 -2.96 10.04 -2.37
CA ILE A 239 -2.96 8.93 -1.43
C ILE A 239 -1.67 8.15 -1.59
N ASP A 240 -0.94 7.99 -0.50
CA ASP A 240 0.22 7.13 -0.43
C ASP A 240 -0.18 5.78 0.17
N VAL A 241 0.16 4.69 -0.51
CA VAL A 241 0.04 3.34 0.03
C VAL A 241 1.41 2.85 0.44
N TYR A 242 1.55 2.44 1.68
CA TYR A 242 2.81 2.16 2.32
C TYR A 242 3.10 0.68 2.44
N ILE A 243 4.39 0.33 2.34
CA ILE A 243 4.91 -1.01 2.55
C ILE A 243 5.97 -0.97 3.66
N ALA A 244 5.86 -1.88 4.63
CA ALA A 244 6.82 -2.00 5.71
C ALA A 244 7.12 -3.46 6.06
N ALA A 245 8.37 -3.72 6.45
CA ALA A 245 8.81 -5.00 6.97
C ALA A 245 8.51 -5.12 8.46
N ILE A 246 8.19 -6.32 8.93
CA ILE A 246 8.11 -6.62 10.36
C ILE A 246 9.51 -6.95 10.89
N GLU A 247 9.94 -6.21 11.93
CA GLU A 247 11.30 -6.28 12.49
C GLU A 247 11.69 -7.68 13.00
N LYS A 248 10.76 -8.42 13.57
CA LYS A 248 10.99 -9.76 14.11
C LYS A 248 10.79 -10.88 13.09
N SER A 249 10.50 -10.55 11.82
CA SER A 249 10.38 -11.56 10.76
C SER A 249 11.69 -12.34 10.59
N ARG A 250 11.56 -13.65 10.42
CA ARG A 250 12.67 -14.55 10.06
C ARG A 250 12.92 -14.60 8.55
N ASN A 251 11.98 -14.08 7.75
CA ASN A 251 11.98 -14.10 6.29
C ASN A 251 12.34 -12.72 5.71
N LYS A 252 13.29 -11.99 6.35
CA LYS A 252 13.64 -10.63 5.94
C LYS A 252 14.21 -10.53 4.53
N ALA A 253 15.00 -11.52 4.12
CA ALA A 253 15.60 -11.54 2.79
C ALA A 253 14.51 -11.70 1.70
N GLU A 254 13.60 -12.62 1.92
CA GLU A 254 12.47 -12.93 1.05
C GLU A 254 11.48 -11.75 0.98
N TRP A 255 11.17 -11.15 2.13
CA TRP A 255 10.36 -9.93 2.17
C TRP A 255 11.01 -8.79 1.38
N ASN A 256 12.30 -8.58 1.56
CA ASN A 256 13.04 -7.55 0.82
C ASN A 256 13.06 -7.83 -0.68
N ALA A 257 13.14 -9.11 -1.10
CA ALA A 257 13.06 -9.49 -2.51
C ALA A 257 11.67 -9.13 -3.09
N PHE A 258 10.59 -9.49 -2.39
CA PHE A 258 9.22 -9.13 -2.80
C PHE A 258 8.98 -7.62 -2.80
N SER A 259 9.40 -6.92 -1.74
CA SER A 259 9.27 -5.45 -1.66
C SER A 259 10.01 -4.71 -2.78
N ARG A 260 11.22 -5.18 -3.14
CA ARG A 260 11.96 -4.63 -4.30
C ARG A 260 11.25 -4.93 -5.62
N PHE A 261 10.76 -6.17 -5.79
CA PHE A 261 10.00 -6.55 -6.99
C PHE A 261 8.82 -5.62 -7.22
N LEU A 262 8.01 -5.34 -6.18
CA LEU A 262 6.86 -4.44 -6.30
C LEU A 262 7.19 -3.04 -6.81
N LYS A 263 8.45 -2.58 -6.66
CA LYS A 263 8.94 -1.27 -7.10
C LYS A 263 9.62 -1.31 -8.48
N THR A 264 9.76 -2.49 -9.08
CA THR A 264 10.32 -2.63 -10.43
C THR A 264 9.37 -2.09 -11.50
N TYR A 265 9.91 -1.69 -12.65
CA TYR A 265 9.08 -1.22 -13.77
C TYR A 265 8.01 -2.24 -14.21
N PRO A 266 8.29 -3.56 -14.38
CA PRO A 266 7.25 -4.52 -14.77
C PRO A 266 6.10 -4.60 -13.74
N ALA A 267 6.42 -4.66 -12.45
CA ALA A 267 5.39 -4.70 -11.40
C ALA A 267 4.56 -3.41 -11.35
N GLN A 268 5.21 -2.26 -11.50
CA GLN A 268 4.56 -0.96 -11.50
C GLN A 268 3.71 -0.71 -12.76
N LYS A 269 4.09 -1.32 -13.89
CA LYS A 269 3.26 -1.35 -15.10
C LYS A 269 1.97 -2.13 -14.87
N ILE A 270 2.05 -3.32 -14.25
CA ILE A 270 0.87 -4.11 -13.86
C ILE A 270 -0.03 -3.29 -12.93
N LEU A 271 0.53 -2.59 -11.95
CA LEU A 271 -0.23 -1.69 -11.08
C LEU A 271 -0.96 -0.62 -11.88
N ALA A 272 -0.26 0.07 -12.79
CA ALA A 272 -0.82 1.14 -13.60
C ALA A 272 -1.94 0.66 -14.54
N GLU A 273 -1.77 -0.50 -15.15
CA GLU A 273 -2.81 -1.15 -15.99
C GLU A 273 -4.08 -1.49 -15.20
N ASN A 274 -3.94 -1.74 -13.87
CA ASN A 274 -5.04 -2.04 -12.97
C ASN A 274 -5.51 -0.81 -12.15
N GLY A 275 -5.21 0.42 -12.59
CA GLY A 275 -5.77 1.64 -12.00
C GLY A 275 -4.98 2.23 -10.83
N TYR A 276 -3.83 1.69 -10.46
CA TYR A 276 -2.97 2.19 -9.40
C TYR A 276 -1.91 3.14 -9.98
N ARG A 277 -1.75 4.32 -9.40
CA ARG A 277 -0.75 5.30 -9.85
C ARG A 277 0.65 4.81 -9.48
N PRO A 278 1.54 4.56 -10.45
CA PRO A 278 2.85 4.01 -10.16
C PRO A 278 3.77 5.04 -9.49
N VAL A 279 4.71 4.56 -8.66
CA VAL A 279 5.80 5.38 -8.09
C VAL A 279 7.10 5.27 -8.90
N ASN A 280 7.25 4.22 -9.69
CA ASN A 280 8.41 4.06 -10.57
C ASN A 280 8.36 5.08 -11.70
N GLU A 281 9.41 5.88 -11.85
CA GLU A 281 9.45 7.02 -12.78
C GLU A 281 9.17 6.63 -14.24
N ARG A 282 9.70 5.49 -14.69
CA ARG A 282 9.48 4.99 -16.05
C ARG A 282 8.00 4.62 -16.27
N ALA A 283 7.40 3.90 -15.32
CA ALA A 283 5.98 3.57 -15.39
C ALA A 283 5.11 4.82 -15.28
N LEU A 284 5.46 5.75 -14.41
CA LEU A 284 4.74 7.03 -14.26
C LEU A 284 4.78 7.84 -15.57
N ALA A 285 5.91 7.89 -16.24
CA ALA A 285 6.05 8.58 -17.54
C ALA A 285 5.19 7.92 -18.62
N GLU A 286 5.18 6.58 -18.70
CA GLU A 286 4.38 5.82 -19.67
C GLU A 286 2.88 6.05 -19.46
N PHE A 287 2.42 6.05 -18.20
CA PHE A 287 1.01 6.19 -17.86
C PHE A 287 0.57 7.63 -17.53
N ARG A 288 1.40 8.64 -17.87
CA ARG A 288 1.14 10.07 -17.56
C ARG A 288 -0.20 10.58 -18.09
N LYS A 289 -0.63 10.10 -19.26
CA LYS A 289 -1.94 10.50 -19.82
C LYS A 289 -3.11 9.94 -19.00
N ARG A 290 -2.95 8.75 -18.45
CA ARG A 290 -3.96 8.10 -17.60
C ARG A 290 -4.01 8.72 -16.21
N PHE A 291 -2.85 9.04 -15.64
CA PHE A 291 -2.70 9.59 -14.29
C PHE A 291 -2.02 10.96 -14.32
N PRO A 292 -2.68 12.00 -14.82
CA PRO A 292 -2.10 13.34 -14.85
C PRO A 292 -1.95 13.88 -13.43
N VAL A 293 -0.84 14.56 -13.16
CA VAL A 293 -0.68 15.37 -11.94
C VAL A 293 -1.61 16.57 -12.04
N ARG A 294 -2.37 16.85 -10.99
CA ARG A 294 -3.36 17.92 -10.96
C ARG A 294 -2.95 19.01 -9.98
N PRO A 295 -3.11 20.30 -10.32
CA PRO A 295 -2.75 21.42 -9.43
C PRO A 295 -3.48 21.42 -8.08
N GLY A 296 -4.61 20.71 -7.97
CA GLY A 296 -5.42 20.61 -6.75
C GLY A 296 -5.05 19.44 -5.83
N GLU A 297 -4.09 18.60 -6.20
CA GLU A 297 -3.65 17.48 -5.36
C GLU A 297 -2.89 17.99 -4.12
N THR A 298 -3.20 17.42 -2.97
CA THR A 298 -2.58 17.77 -1.69
C THR A 298 -2.00 16.51 -1.05
N THR A 299 -0.77 16.60 -0.58
CA THR A 299 -0.09 15.50 0.13
C THR A 299 -0.37 15.55 1.63
N ILE A 300 -0.17 14.44 2.32
CA ILE A 300 -0.31 14.34 3.76
C ILE A 300 0.68 15.24 4.53
N THR A 301 1.82 15.53 3.92
CA THR A 301 2.87 16.41 4.48
C THR A 301 2.61 17.90 4.26
N ASN A 302 1.49 18.26 3.60
CA ASN A 302 1.11 19.65 3.42
C ASN A 302 1.00 20.38 4.77
N LYS A 303 1.35 21.68 4.81
CA LYS A 303 1.32 22.50 6.04
C LYS A 303 -0.04 22.52 6.76
N LEU A 304 -1.14 22.32 6.03
CA LEU A 304 -2.48 22.25 6.64
C LEU A 304 -2.69 20.98 7.48
N LEU A 305 -1.94 19.92 7.19
CA LEU A 305 -2.09 18.59 7.81
C LEU A 305 -0.93 18.25 8.74
N GLY A 306 0.32 18.53 8.34
CA GLY A 306 1.51 18.33 9.18
C GLY A 306 1.98 16.87 9.29
N GLY A 307 1.51 15.98 8.41
CA GLY A 307 1.87 14.56 8.42
C GLY A 307 0.98 13.68 9.30
N TRP A 308 1.17 12.37 9.21
CA TRP A 308 0.28 11.38 9.83
C TRP A 308 0.16 11.50 11.35
N ARG A 309 1.24 11.72 12.07
CA ARG A 309 1.18 11.84 13.55
C ARG A 309 0.35 13.04 14.01
N ALA A 310 0.45 14.18 13.30
CA ALA A 310 -0.35 15.36 13.60
C ALA A 310 -1.82 15.13 13.23
N VAL A 311 -2.05 14.51 12.08
CA VAL A 311 -3.39 14.14 11.59
C VAL A 311 -4.09 13.18 12.55
N ASP A 312 -3.42 12.14 12.98
CA ASP A 312 -4.01 11.15 13.87
C ASP A 312 -4.48 11.77 15.17
N LYS A 313 -3.58 12.47 15.86
CA LYS A 313 -3.90 13.16 17.11
C LYS A 313 -5.08 14.12 17.00
N LYS A 314 -5.18 14.86 15.89
CA LYS A 314 -6.25 15.85 15.70
C LYS A 314 -7.56 15.22 15.24
N TRP A 315 -7.49 14.22 14.35
CA TRP A 315 -8.62 13.77 13.57
C TRP A 315 -9.14 12.39 13.92
N PHE A 316 -8.25 11.46 14.34
CA PHE A 316 -8.57 10.02 14.39
C PHE A 316 -8.19 9.31 15.69
N ASP A 317 -7.70 10.02 16.70
CA ASP A 317 -7.55 9.43 18.04
C ASP A 317 -8.93 8.96 18.52
N PRO A 318 -9.10 7.65 18.84
CA PRO A 318 -10.40 7.08 19.19
C PRO A 318 -10.98 7.61 20.51
N ASN A 319 -10.13 8.20 21.36
CA ASN A 319 -10.54 8.72 22.66
C ASN A 319 -10.83 10.22 22.64
N ARG A 320 -10.16 10.96 21.75
CA ARG A 320 -10.24 12.43 21.76
C ARG A 320 -9.84 13.03 20.41
N SER A 321 -10.74 13.02 19.44
CA SER A 321 -10.48 13.64 18.14
C SER A 321 -11.72 14.28 17.54
N ILE A 322 -11.55 15.02 16.45
CA ILE A 322 -12.66 15.66 15.73
C ILE A 322 -13.65 14.61 15.23
N MET A 323 -13.13 13.54 14.58
CA MET A 323 -14.01 12.50 14.03
C MET A 323 -14.67 11.65 15.11
N GLN A 324 -13.96 11.36 16.21
CA GLN A 324 -14.55 10.69 17.36
C GLN A 324 -15.79 11.44 17.85
N GLY A 325 -15.71 12.76 18.01
CA GLY A 325 -16.86 13.56 18.44
C GLY A 325 -17.99 13.63 17.40
N ILE A 326 -17.68 13.58 16.08
CA ILE A 326 -18.70 13.51 15.02
C ILE A 326 -19.39 12.13 15.03
N GLU A 327 -18.62 11.05 15.01
CA GLU A 327 -19.17 9.68 14.93
C GLU A 327 -19.99 9.32 16.17
N GLN A 328 -19.53 9.71 17.35
CA GLN A 328 -20.32 9.51 18.58
C GLN A 328 -21.65 10.25 18.55
N SER A 329 -21.70 11.48 18.00
CA SER A 329 -22.97 12.20 17.86
C SER A 329 -23.96 11.52 16.92
N LEU A 330 -23.46 10.63 16.03
CA LEU A 330 -24.25 9.83 15.10
C LEU A 330 -24.54 8.41 15.59
N GLY A 331 -24.06 8.04 16.78
CA GLY A 331 -24.19 6.68 17.30
C GLY A 331 -23.31 5.64 16.58
N VAL A 332 -22.26 6.09 15.88
CA VAL A 332 -21.33 5.21 15.14
C VAL A 332 -20.15 4.84 16.03
N SER A 333 -19.76 3.55 15.98
CA SER A 333 -18.63 3.04 16.77
C SER A 333 -17.31 3.67 16.34
N THR A 334 -16.48 4.01 17.34
CA THR A 334 -15.14 4.60 17.16
C THR A 334 -14.00 3.66 17.61
N GLY A 335 -14.32 2.43 17.99
CA GLY A 335 -13.34 1.42 18.43
C GLY A 335 -14.00 0.18 18.97
#